data_8b5d488e0929be95f917c95ba5e69afd
#
_entry.id   8b5d488e0929be95f917c95ba5e69afd
#
_cell.length_a   1.000
_cell.length_b   1.000
_cell.length_c   1.000
_cell.angle_alpha   90.00
_cell.angle_beta   90.00
_cell.angle_gamma   90.00
#
_symmetry.space_group_name_H-M   'P 1'
#
loop_
_entity.id
_entity.type
_entity.pdbx_description
1 polymer ?
#
loop_
_entity_poly.entity_id
_entity_poly.type
_entity_poly.pdbx_seq_one_letter_code
_entity_poly.pdbx_strand_id
1 'polypeptide(L)'
;VVDGEEVLTVWCWDPTFNVYAMKQAEAIYQKDHPNFKLDIQEKVYTDIEQSIITAAEAGNYDTLPDIFLMQDNSFQKNIANYPEVFTELSNSGINFDDFSGGKLGDSTADGKHYGIPFDNGASIMAIRSDMVEKAGLTVEDFKDTTWSGFMDLAKKVVDANGVPMLTSSGGSEIVI
;
A
#
# COMPACT_ATOMS: atom_id res chain seq x y z
N VAL A 1 -13.58 -10.26 26.14
CA VAL A 1 -14.21 -8.94 25.98
C VAL A 1 -14.81 -8.58 27.32
N VAL A 2 -14.41 -7.46 27.89
CA VAL A 2 -14.99 -6.90 29.12
C VAL A 2 -16.34 -6.27 28.74
N ASP A 3 -17.36 -6.46 29.55
CA ASP A 3 -18.71 -5.98 29.27
C ASP A 3 -18.67 -4.43 29.03
N GLY A 4 -19.09 -3.98 27.84
CA GLY A 4 -19.02 -2.58 27.40
C GLY A 4 -17.76 -2.19 26.62
N GLU A 5 -16.88 -3.12 26.28
CA GLU A 5 -15.74 -2.88 25.37
C GLU A 5 -16.17 -3.00 23.90
N GLU A 6 -15.88 -1.96 23.12
CA GLU A 6 -16.04 -1.98 21.66
C GLU A 6 -14.67 -2.35 21.03
N VAL A 7 -14.59 -3.51 20.39
CA VAL A 7 -13.35 -4.01 19.80
C VAL A 7 -13.54 -4.21 18.31
N LEU A 8 -12.65 -3.60 17.50
CA LEU A 8 -12.56 -3.88 16.06
C LEU A 8 -11.28 -4.66 15.76
N THR A 9 -11.40 -5.70 14.96
CA THR A 9 -10.29 -6.51 14.48
C THR A 9 -9.68 -5.88 13.23
N VAL A 10 -8.34 -5.72 13.22
CA VAL A 10 -7.61 -5.11 12.10
C VAL A 10 -6.52 -6.03 11.61
N TRP A 11 -6.47 -6.31 10.31
CA TRP A 11 -5.36 -7.04 9.67
C TRP A 11 -4.45 -6.07 8.92
N CYS A 12 -3.16 -6.11 9.23
CA CYS A 12 -2.09 -5.33 8.58
C CYS A 12 -0.76 -6.08 8.66
N TRP A 13 0.30 -5.60 8.00
CA TRP A 13 1.53 -6.39 7.78
C TRP A 13 2.83 -5.75 8.24
N ASP A 14 2.92 -4.44 8.44
CA ASP A 14 4.18 -3.76 8.78
C ASP A 14 4.14 -3.20 10.20
N PRO A 15 4.94 -3.80 11.13
CA PRO A 15 4.99 -3.36 12.53
C PRO A 15 5.44 -1.91 12.71
N THR A 16 6.34 -1.44 11.84
CA THR A 16 6.98 -0.13 11.98
C THR A 16 6.18 0.98 11.32
N PHE A 17 5.25 0.63 10.45
CA PHE A 17 4.46 1.58 9.69
C PHE A 17 2.95 1.44 9.99
N ASN A 18 2.25 0.50 9.36
CA ASN A 18 0.80 0.47 9.48
C ASN A 18 0.27 -0.01 10.84
N VAL A 19 0.94 -0.96 11.49
CA VAL A 19 0.60 -1.35 12.88
C VAL A 19 0.82 -0.16 13.83
N TYR A 20 1.95 0.54 13.69
CA TYR A 20 2.22 1.73 14.48
C TYR A 20 1.16 2.82 14.25
N ALA A 21 0.81 3.11 13.00
CA ALA A 21 -0.20 4.10 12.66
C ALA A 21 -1.57 3.75 13.24
N MET A 22 -2.00 2.48 13.17
CA MET A 22 -3.27 2.03 13.75
C MET A 22 -3.29 2.18 15.27
N LYS A 23 -2.18 1.92 15.98
CA LYS A 23 -2.07 2.18 17.41
C LYS A 23 -2.17 3.68 17.75
N GLN A 24 -1.64 4.55 16.91
CA GLN A 24 -1.79 5.99 17.09
C GLN A 24 -3.25 6.44 16.86
N ALA A 25 -3.91 5.89 15.83
CA ALA A 25 -5.32 6.15 15.57
C ALA A 25 -6.19 5.70 16.74
N GLU A 26 -5.97 4.49 17.27
CA GLU A 26 -6.64 3.99 18.47
C GLU A 26 -6.50 4.96 19.65
N ALA A 27 -5.27 5.40 19.95
CA ALA A 27 -5.01 6.32 21.07
C ALA A 27 -5.67 7.69 20.90
N ILE A 28 -5.86 8.14 19.65
CA ILE A 28 -6.58 9.37 19.33
C ILE A 28 -8.08 9.16 19.55
N TYR A 29 -8.64 8.09 19.01
CA TYR A 29 -10.06 7.78 19.10
C TYR A 29 -10.54 7.51 20.53
N GLN A 30 -9.71 6.87 21.34
CA GLN A 30 -9.97 6.59 22.76
C GLN A 30 -10.15 7.84 23.63
N LYS A 31 -9.75 9.03 23.17
CA LYS A 31 -9.99 10.27 23.94
C LYS A 31 -11.47 10.56 24.11
N ASP A 32 -12.27 10.24 23.10
CA ASP A 32 -13.72 10.45 23.11
C ASP A 32 -14.49 9.11 23.30
N HIS A 33 -13.82 7.96 23.08
CA HIS A 33 -14.36 6.61 23.19
C HIS A 33 -13.49 5.71 24.07
N PRO A 34 -13.46 5.91 25.41
CA PRO A 34 -12.47 5.29 26.29
C PRO A 34 -12.52 3.76 26.35
N ASN A 35 -13.62 3.17 25.97
CA ASN A 35 -13.80 1.70 25.94
C ASN A 35 -13.51 1.07 24.57
N PHE A 36 -13.12 1.86 23.59
CA PHE A 36 -12.75 1.39 22.24
C PHE A 36 -11.38 0.74 22.24
N LYS A 37 -11.23 -0.35 21.49
CA LYS A 37 -9.95 -1.05 21.26
C LYS A 37 -9.83 -1.57 19.84
N LEU A 38 -8.58 -1.63 19.34
CA LEU A 38 -8.23 -2.36 18.15
C LEU A 38 -7.52 -3.68 18.51
N ASP A 39 -8.04 -4.80 18.02
CA ASP A 39 -7.33 -6.07 17.96
C ASP A 39 -6.52 -6.11 16.67
N ILE A 40 -5.28 -5.61 16.73
CA ILE A 40 -4.40 -5.49 15.56
C ILE A 40 -3.64 -6.80 15.38
N GLN A 41 -3.98 -7.53 14.33
CA GLN A 41 -3.35 -8.80 13.96
C GLN A 41 -2.40 -8.58 12.79
N GLU A 42 -1.10 -8.79 13.04
CA GLU A 42 -0.08 -8.75 12.00
C GLU A 42 -0.16 -10.02 11.15
N LYS A 43 -0.32 -9.85 9.85
CA LYS A 43 -0.40 -10.92 8.86
C LYS A 43 0.44 -10.58 7.64
N VAL A 44 0.95 -11.58 6.95
CA VAL A 44 1.59 -11.36 5.65
C VAL A 44 0.54 -10.89 4.64
N TYR A 45 0.88 -9.91 3.81
CA TYR A 45 -0.02 -9.33 2.81
C TYR A 45 -0.74 -10.39 1.94
N THR A 46 0.01 -11.35 1.43
CA THR A 46 -0.54 -12.44 0.60
C THR A 46 -1.56 -13.32 1.35
N ASP A 47 -1.38 -13.49 2.67
CA ASP A 47 -2.28 -14.28 3.50
C ASP A 47 -3.60 -13.53 3.74
N ILE A 48 -3.54 -12.20 3.85
CA ILE A 48 -4.74 -11.35 3.93
C ILE A 48 -5.56 -11.51 2.65
N GLU A 49 -4.95 -11.33 1.48
CA GLU A 49 -5.64 -11.45 0.19
C GLU A 49 -6.22 -12.86 0.00
N GLN A 50 -5.46 -13.91 0.31
CA GLN A 50 -5.93 -15.28 0.19
C GLN A 50 -7.07 -15.60 1.15
N SER A 51 -7.06 -15.05 2.35
CA SER A 51 -8.14 -15.24 3.33
C SER A 51 -9.45 -14.60 2.86
N ILE A 52 -9.36 -13.40 2.25
CA ILE A 52 -10.52 -12.71 1.67
C ILE A 52 -11.13 -13.54 0.53
N ILE A 53 -10.31 -14.01 -0.40
CA ILE A 53 -10.75 -14.85 -1.52
C ILE A 53 -11.42 -16.14 -1.00
N THR A 54 -10.78 -16.82 -0.05
CA THR A 54 -11.28 -18.06 0.53
C THR A 54 -12.62 -17.87 1.24
N ALA A 55 -12.78 -16.78 1.99
CA ALA A 55 -14.02 -16.45 2.67
C ALA A 55 -15.16 -16.15 1.68
N ALA A 56 -14.87 -15.40 0.63
CA ALA A 56 -15.83 -15.07 -0.42
C ALA A 56 -16.27 -16.30 -1.20
N GLU A 57 -15.35 -17.15 -1.62
CA GLU A 57 -15.65 -18.40 -2.33
C GLU A 57 -16.46 -19.40 -1.47
N ALA A 58 -16.22 -19.40 -0.18
CA ALA A 58 -16.97 -20.24 0.78
C ALA A 58 -18.32 -19.62 1.21
N GLY A 59 -18.55 -18.33 0.93
CA GLY A 59 -19.69 -17.57 1.45
C GLY A 59 -19.70 -17.48 2.99
N ASN A 60 -18.52 -17.54 3.61
CA ASN A 60 -18.35 -17.49 5.06
C ASN A 60 -17.43 -16.31 5.43
N TYR A 61 -18.03 -15.23 5.87
CA TYR A 61 -17.34 -13.97 6.21
C TYR A 61 -17.00 -13.83 7.69
N ASP A 62 -17.45 -14.74 8.55
CA ASP A 62 -17.24 -14.69 10.01
C ASP A 62 -15.76 -14.78 10.41
N THR A 63 -14.91 -15.22 9.48
CA THR A 63 -13.46 -15.35 9.69
C THR A 63 -12.69 -14.11 9.29
N LEU A 64 -13.35 -13.14 8.67
CA LEU A 64 -12.74 -11.89 8.24
C LEU A 64 -12.67 -10.86 9.39
N PRO A 65 -11.72 -9.93 9.36
CA PRO A 65 -11.65 -8.85 10.32
C PRO A 65 -12.69 -7.75 10.00
N ASP A 66 -12.89 -6.83 10.91
CA ASP A 66 -13.70 -5.63 10.65
C ASP A 66 -13.01 -4.69 9.69
N ILE A 67 -11.66 -4.62 9.74
CA ILE A 67 -10.83 -3.76 8.91
C ILE A 67 -9.62 -4.58 8.40
N PHE A 68 -9.30 -4.45 7.14
CA PHE A 68 -8.06 -4.99 6.59
C PHE A 68 -7.38 -3.99 5.65
N LEU A 69 -6.05 -4.02 5.64
CA LEU A 69 -5.30 -3.30 4.62
C LEU A 69 -5.23 -4.12 3.33
N MET A 70 -5.27 -3.40 2.21
CA MET A 70 -5.09 -3.98 0.88
C MET A 70 -4.22 -3.06 0.03
N GLN A 71 -3.34 -3.63 -0.78
CA GLN A 71 -2.53 -2.87 -1.73
C GLN A 71 -3.40 -2.38 -2.89
N ASP A 72 -3.08 -1.18 -3.39
CA ASP A 72 -3.84 -0.52 -4.46
C ASP A 72 -3.95 -1.39 -5.72
N ASN A 73 -2.86 -2.03 -6.12
CA ASN A 73 -2.81 -2.89 -7.31
C ASN A 73 -3.72 -4.13 -7.22
N SER A 74 -4.13 -4.53 -6.02
CA SER A 74 -5.04 -5.67 -5.79
C SER A 74 -6.48 -5.24 -5.57
N PHE A 75 -6.72 -3.96 -5.21
CA PHE A 75 -8.04 -3.51 -4.78
C PHE A 75 -9.10 -3.67 -5.87
N GLN A 76 -8.83 -3.14 -7.09
CA GLN A 76 -9.77 -3.18 -8.20
C GLN A 76 -10.15 -4.62 -8.61
N LYS A 77 -9.16 -5.52 -8.61
CA LYS A 77 -9.39 -6.94 -8.90
C LYS A 77 -10.31 -7.58 -7.85
N ASN A 78 -10.05 -7.31 -6.58
CA ASN A 78 -10.80 -7.94 -5.50
C ASN A 78 -12.23 -7.38 -5.38
N ILE A 79 -12.42 -6.06 -5.50
CA ILE A 79 -13.77 -5.47 -5.48
C ILE A 79 -14.63 -5.91 -6.69
N ALA A 80 -14.01 -6.13 -7.85
CA ALA A 80 -14.72 -6.59 -9.03
C ALA A 80 -15.16 -8.06 -8.92
N ASN A 81 -14.37 -8.91 -8.26
CA ASN A 81 -14.66 -10.34 -8.14
C ASN A 81 -15.44 -10.71 -6.87
N TYR A 82 -15.27 -9.95 -5.79
CA TYR A 82 -15.81 -10.25 -4.46
C TYR A 82 -16.40 -8.99 -3.80
N PRO A 83 -17.33 -8.27 -4.45
CA PRO A 83 -17.85 -6.99 -3.95
C PRO A 83 -18.52 -7.12 -2.58
N GLU A 84 -19.05 -8.30 -2.23
CA GLU A 84 -19.73 -8.58 -0.98
C GLU A 84 -18.80 -8.55 0.24
N VAL A 85 -17.49 -8.61 0.05
CA VAL A 85 -16.49 -8.49 1.13
C VAL A 85 -16.32 -7.04 1.58
N PHE A 86 -16.66 -6.09 0.72
CA PHE A 86 -16.38 -4.67 0.91
C PHE A 86 -17.64 -3.89 1.27
N THR A 87 -17.53 -3.04 2.28
CA THR A 87 -18.61 -2.11 2.63
C THR A 87 -18.50 -0.83 1.82
N GLU A 88 -19.60 -0.38 1.23
CA GLU A 88 -19.66 0.93 0.58
C GLU A 88 -19.60 2.05 1.64
N LEU A 89 -18.67 2.99 1.46
CA LEU A 89 -18.35 4.06 2.41
C LEU A 89 -18.78 5.46 1.93
N SER A 90 -19.38 5.59 0.75
CA SER A 90 -19.72 6.90 0.16
C SER A 90 -20.62 7.76 1.07
N ASN A 91 -21.42 7.13 1.93
CA ASN A 91 -22.33 7.81 2.85
C ASN A 91 -21.90 7.66 4.33
N SER A 92 -20.65 7.32 4.59
CA SER A 92 -20.12 7.10 5.96
C SER A 92 -19.87 8.38 6.77
N GLY A 93 -19.99 9.56 6.15
CA GLY A 93 -19.62 10.83 6.75
C GLY A 93 -18.15 11.21 6.57
N ILE A 94 -17.35 10.36 5.93
CA ILE A 94 -15.96 10.66 5.58
C ILE A 94 -15.97 11.68 4.43
N ASN A 95 -15.15 12.73 4.58
CA ASN A 95 -14.91 13.67 3.49
C ASN A 95 -13.82 13.14 2.57
N PHE A 96 -14.21 12.53 1.46
CA PHE A 96 -13.26 11.95 0.51
C PHE A 96 -12.45 12.99 -0.26
N ASP A 97 -12.87 14.25 -0.30
CA ASP A 97 -12.11 15.35 -0.92
C ASP A 97 -10.81 15.69 -0.15
N ASP A 98 -10.67 15.21 1.09
CA ASP A 98 -9.45 15.36 1.88
C ASP A 98 -8.30 14.43 1.41
N PHE A 99 -8.59 13.48 0.52
CA PHE A 99 -7.62 12.51 -0.01
C PHE A 99 -7.21 12.84 -1.44
N SER A 100 -6.00 12.42 -1.84
CA SER A 100 -5.56 12.62 -3.22
C SER A 100 -6.42 11.80 -4.20
N GLY A 101 -6.83 12.43 -5.31
CA GLY A 101 -7.70 11.79 -6.29
C GLY A 101 -7.11 10.52 -6.92
N GLY A 102 -5.79 10.46 -7.07
CA GLY A 102 -5.11 9.25 -7.55
C GLY A 102 -5.33 8.06 -6.63
N LYS A 103 -5.13 8.25 -5.33
CA LYS A 103 -5.34 7.20 -4.32
C LYS A 103 -6.81 6.81 -4.16
N LEU A 104 -7.72 7.77 -4.25
CA LEU A 104 -9.15 7.47 -4.21
C LEU A 104 -9.58 6.62 -5.41
N GLY A 105 -9.00 6.84 -6.59
CA GLY A 105 -9.29 6.05 -7.78
C GLY A 105 -9.05 4.56 -7.56
N ASP A 106 -7.99 4.19 -6.84
CA ASP A 106 -7.65 2.79 -6.57
C ASP A 106 -8.72 2.08 -5.72
N SER A 107 -9.38 2.79 -4.80
CA SER A 107 -10.42 2.26 -3.89
C SER A 107 -11.85 2.62 -4.29
N THR A 108 -12.04 3.15 -5.50
CA THR A 108 -13.36 3.53 -6.05
C THR A 108 -13.75 2.57 -7.17
N ALA A 109 -14.95 2.02 -7.10
CA ALA A 109 -15.55 1.20 -8.16
C ALA A 109 -16.97 1.71 -8.45
N ASP A 110 -17.33 1.84 -9.74
CA ASP A 110 -18.65 2.33 -10.19
C ASP A 110 -19.08 3.65 -9.54
N GLY A 111 -18.12 4.55 -9.29
CA GLY A 111 -18.35 5.85 -8.65
C GLY A 111 -18.63 5.80 -7.14
N LYS A 112 -18.39 4.67 -6.50
CA LYS A 112 -18.59 4.45 -5.07
C LYS A 112 -17.28 4.14 -4.36
N HIS A 113 -17.11 4.65 -3.13
CA HIS A 113 -15.92 4.43 -2.32
C HIS A 113 -16.07 3.17 -1.47
N TYR A 114 -15.08 2.28 -1.55
CA TYR A 114 -15.03 1.02 -0.79
C TYR A 114 -13.80 0.88 0.11
N GLY A 115 -12.91 1.85 0.05
CA GLY A 115 -11.71 1.91 0.87
C GLY A 115 -11.34 3.34 1.20
N ILE A 116 -10.56 3.49 2.26
CA ILE A 116 -10.00 4.75 2.71
C ILE A 116 -8.51 4.72 2.41
N PRO A 117 -7.95 5.70 1.67
CA PRO A 117 -6.52 5.80 1.45
C PRO A 117 -5.75 5.84 2.77
N PHE A 118 -4.79 4.94 2.94
CA PHE A 118 -4.00 4.85 4.16
C PHE A 118 -2.68 5.61 4.04
N ASP A 119 -1.99 5.46 2.91
CA ASP A 119 -0.73 6.14 2.63
C ASP A 119 -0.64 6.57 1.16
N ASN A 120 0.39 7.35 0.86
CA ASN A 120 0.71 7.74 -0.50
C ASN A 120 2.23 7.63 -0.70
N GLY A 121 2.66 6.53 -1.28
CA GLY A 121 4.04 6.26 -1.60
C GLY A 121 4.44 6.78 -2.97
N ALA A 122 5.74 6.88 -3.20
CA ALA A 122 6.33 7.16 -4.50
C ALA A 122 7.47 6.18 -4.77
N SER A 123 7.52 5.67 -6.00
CA SER A 123 8.70 4.94 -6.47
C SER A 123 9.80 5.94 -6.75
N ILE A 124 10.95 5.74 -6.14
CA ILE A 124 12.13 6.59 -6.32
C ILE A 124 13.33 5.75 -6.75
N MET A 125 14.23 6.39 -7.48
CA MET A 125 15.53 5.82 -7.80
C MET A 125 16.60 6.46 -6.91
N ALA A 126 17.23 5.66 -6.05
CA ALA A 126 18.42 6.08 -5.32
C ALA A 126 19.65 5.89 -6.22
N ILE A 127 20.44 6.95 -6.41
CA ILE A 127 21.58 6.95 -7.32
C ILE A 127 22.89 6.97 -6.54
N ARG A 128 23.78 6.04 -6.84
CA ARG A 128 25.16 6.03 -6.38
C ARG A 128 25.97 7.04 -7.19
N SER A 129 26.04 8.28 -6.72
CA SER A 129 26.73 9.39 -7.42
C SER A 129 28.21 9.08 -7.68
N ASP A 130 28.89 8.41 -6.75
CA ASP A 130 30.28 7.99 -6.89
C ASP A 130 30.49 7.04 -8.08
N MET A 131 29.56 6.13 -8.36
CA MET A 131 29.63 5.23 -9.52
C MET A 131 29.31 5.95 -10.83
N VAL A 132 28.39 6.89 -10.79
CA VAL A 132 28.03 7.73 -11.93
C VAL A 132 29.23 8.64 -12.33
N GLU A 133 29.85 9.30 -11.36
CA GLU A 133 31.02 10.13 -11.55
C GLU A 133 32.22 9.35 -12.12
N LYS A 134 32.44 8.11 -11.65
CA LYS A 134 33.48 7.23 -12.19
C LYS A 134 33.26 6.90 -13.66
N ALA A 135 32.02 6.90 -14.14
CA ALA A 135 31.67 6.71 -15.55
C ALA A 135 31.79 8.02 -16.37
N GLY A 136 32.23 9.12 -15.76
CA GLY A 136 32.34 10.44 -16.40
C GLY A 136 30.97 11.11 -16.61
N LEU A 137 29.96 10.73 -15.81
CA LEU A 137 28.61 11.24 -15.86
C LEU A 137 28.28 12.01 -14.56
N THR A 138 27.17 12.70 -14.58
CA THR A 138 26.57 13.36 -13.42
C THR A 138 25.17 12.83 -13.17
N VAL A 139 24.60 13.06 -11.99
CA VAL A 139 23.19 12.70 -11.68
C VAL A 139 22.23 13.43 -12.61
N GLU A 140 22.54 14.64 -13.04
CA GLU A 140 21.71 15.43 -13.96
C GLU A 140 21.55 14.78 -15.35
N ASP A 141 22.52 13.96 -15.78
CA ASP A 141 22.43 13.24 -17.06
C ASP A 141 21.28 12.22 -17.09
N PHE A 142 20.78 11.79 -15.92
CA PHE A 142 19.67 10.86 -15.78
C PHE A 142 18.29 11.55 -15.67
N LYS A 143 18.29 12.88 -15.56
CA LYS A 143 17.04 13.63 -15.41
C LYS A 143 16.33 13.73 -16.76
N ASP A 144 15.01 13.55 -16.72
CA ASP A 144 14.13 13.70 -17.89
C ASP A 144 14.57 12.87 -19.12
N THR A 145 15.31 11.77 -18.88
CA THR A 145 15.77 10.89 -19.96
C THR A 145 14.68 9.88 -20.37
N THR A 146 14.75 9.42 -21.61
CA THR A 146 13.91 8.30 -22.10
C THR A 146 14.51 6.96 -21.64
N TRP A 147 13.76 5.89 -21.72
CA TRP A 147 14.28 4.55 -21.42
C TRP A 147 15.48 4.17 -22.30
N SER A 148 15.46 4.52 -23.59
CA SER A 148 16.61 4.29 -24.48
C SER A 148 17.82 5.12 -24.05
N GLY A 149 17.64 6.40 -23.73
CA GLY A 149 18.72 7.25 -23.20
C GLY A 149 19.26 6.74 -21.89
N PHE A 150 18.38 6.28 -20.98
CA PHE A 150 18.79 5.64 -19.73
C PHE A 150 19.66 4.39 -19.98
N MET A 151 19.30 3.55 -20.95
CA MET A 151 20.10 2.35 -21.28
C MET A 151 21.48 2.70 -21.83
N ASP A 152 21.60 3.78 -22.60
CA ASP A 152 22.91 4.26 -23.08
C ASP A 152 23.81 4.77 -21.95
N LEU A 153 23.22 5.49 -20.97
CA LEU A 153 23.92 5.92 -19.76
C LEU A 153 24.28 4.72 -18.88
N ALA A 154 23.33 3.79 -18.69
CA ALA A 154 23.51 2.57 -17.92
C ALA A 154 24.71 1.75 -18.39
N LYS A 155 24.88 1.61 -19.70
CA LYS A 155 26.00 0.89 -20.28
C LYS A 155 27.34 1.52 -19.88
N LYS A 156 27.46 2.85 -19.91
CA LYS A 156 28.69 3.56 -19.47
C LYS A 156 28.98 3.29 -17.99
N VAL A 157 27.94 3.30 -17.13
CA VAL A 157 28.11 3.03 -15.69
C VAL A 157 28.55 1.59 -15.44
N VAL A 158 27.94 0.63 -16.13
CA VAL A 158 28.31 -0.80 -16.06
C VAL A 158 29.74 -1.00 -16.51
N ASP A 159 30.12 -0.45 -17.67
CA ASP A 159 31.48 -0.59 -18.24
C ASP A 159 32.53 0.00 -17.30
N ALA A 160 32.27 1.13 -16.66
CA ALA A 160 33.17 1.78 -15.73
C ALA A 160 33.31 1.08 -14.37
N ASN A 161 32.27 0.42 -13.89
CA ASN A 161 32.20 -0.11 -12.53
C ASN A 161 32.23 -1.63 -12.45
N GLY A 162 31.89 -2.35 -13.51
CA GLY A 162 31.85 -3.81 -13.53
C GLY A 162 30.75 -4.44 -12.71
N VAL A 163 29.68 -3.69 -12.44
CA VAL A 163 28.51 -4.14 -11.65
C VAL A 163 27.21 -3.86 -12.39
N PRO A 164 26.11 -4.58 -12.10
CA PRO A 164 24.81 -4.29 -12.70
C PRO A 164 24.35 -2.85 -12.43
N MET A 165 23.66 -2.24 -13.39
CA MET A 165 23.19 -0.86 -13.30
C MET A 165 22.08 -0.68 -12.25
N LEU A 166 21.17 -1.63 -12.14
CA LEU A 166 20.00 -1.54 -11.28
C LEU A 166 19.95 -2.72 -10.31
N THR A 167 19.42 -2.43 -9.12
CA THR A 167 18.94 -3.43 -8.19
C THR A 167 17.55 -3.01 -7.74
N SER A 168 16.65 -3.96 -7.56
CA SER A 168 15.31 -3.75 -7.02
C SER A 168 15.17 -4.57 -5.74
N SER A 169 14.54 -4.01 -4.73
CA SER A 169 14.26 -4.70 -3.47
C SER A 169 13.02 -5.60 -3.53
N GLY A 170 12.15 -5.38 -4.51
CA GLY A 170 10.92 -6.14 -4.72
C GLY A 170 10.54 -6.22 -6.19
N GLY A 171 9.61 -7.09 -6.52
CA GLY A 171 9.19 -7.33 -7.89
C GLY A 171 8.17 -6.34 -8.44
N SER A 172 7.59 -5.49 -7.59
CA SER A 172 6.51 -4.58 -7.97
C SER A 172 6.96 -3.15 -8.29
N GLU A 173 8.19 -2.77 -7.94
CA GLU A 173 8.69 -1.40 -8.14
C GLU A 173 9.11 -1.11 -9.59
N ILE A 174 9.37 -2.14 -10.38
CA ILE A 174 9.70 -2.00 -11.79
C ILE A 174 8.65 -2.75 -12.61
N VAL A 175 7.60 -2.03 -12.99
CA VAL A 175 6.67 -2.47 -14.02
C VAL A 175 7.08 -1.81 -15.32
N ILE A 176 7.62 -2.59 -16.23
CA ILE A 176 7.98 -2.18 -17.59
C ILE A 176 6.90 -2.64 -18.55
#